data_94c4c44bd0ab3f90fd1ea8e3e0f8b810
#
_entry.id   94c4c44bd0ab3f90fd1ea8e3e0f8b810
#
_cell.length_a   1.000
_cell.length_b   1.000
_cell.length_c   1.000
_cell.angle_alpha   90.00
_cell.angle_beta   90.00
_cell.angle_gamma   90.00
#
_symmetry.space_group_name_H-M   'P 1'
#
loop_
_entity.id
_entity.type
_entity.pdbx_description
1 polymer ?
#
loop_
_entity_poly.entity_id
_entity_poly.type
_entity_poly.pdbx_seq_one_letter_code
_entity_poly.pdbx_strand_id
1 'polypeptide(L)'
;FADNAEEKELADYGMLLWGNANYNFNQATMGFNTDASFNYAFANGRGWNQQHLVTYMESHDEERLMYKNIMYGNTSGAYSTRDLATGLKRNEMAAAFWALTPGPKTMWQFGELGYDYSINTCTDLSVNNNCRLAVKPIKWDYLANTNRKGLYNAYAQFLKLRNNPSYTNDFISNKYTVTSNGVVKSMQLNGDSIKLVVLGNFDVNPATANVAFPSDGIWYSMYSNKYQSVVGGSASVTLQPGEYYVYANKNISTVTITDVLNRDMPELKIPVTITPNPLRTSATINYQLTESGQLSIHAYD
;
A
#
# COMPACT_ATOMS: atom_id res chain seq x y z
N PHE A 1 8.34 23.67 7.30
CA PHE A 1 8.93 22.95 8.41
C PHE A 1 10.43 23.01 8.31
N ALA A 2 11.04 23.10 9.43
CA ALA A 2 12.37 23.04 9.85
C ALA A 2 13.18 21.90 9.23
N ASP A 3 14.44 21.86 9.52
CA ASP A 3 15.33 20.82 9.05
C ASP A 3 15.03 19.45 9.69
N ASN A 4 15.65 18.40 9.15
CA ASN A 4 15.48 17.04 9.66
C ASN A 4 15.89 16.89 11.15
N ALA A 5 16.75 17.74 11.69
CA ALA A 5 17.18 17.68 13.08
C ALA A 5 16.03 18.10 14.01
N GLU A 6 15.32 19.17 13.67
CA GLU A 6 14.15 19.63 14.43
C GLU A 6 12.97 18.66 14.30
N GLU A 7 12.70 18.12 13.11
CA GLU A 7 11.70 17.04 12.94
C GLU A 7 12.02 15.83 13.81
N LYS A 8 13.30 15.44 13.87
CA LYS A 8 13.77 14.34 14.74
C LYS A 8 13.55 14.63 16.21
N GLU A 9 13.85 15.83 16.68
CA GLU A 9 13.60 16.25 18.05
C GLU A 9 12.11 16.16 18.41
N LEU A 10 11.24 16.68 17.55
CA LEU A 10 9.78 16.59 17.72
C LEU A 10 9.30 15.15 17.74
N ALA A 11 9.82 14.29 16.87
CA ALA A 11 9.51 12.86 16.87
C ALA A 11 9.98 12.15 18.14
N ASP A 12 11.18 12.48 18.65
CA ASP A 12 11.71 11.93 19.90
C ASP A 12 10.87 12.38 21.12
N TYR A 13 10.20 13.55 21.05
CA TYR A 13 9.21 13.99 22.02
C TYR A 13 7.86 13.25 21.93
N GLY A 14 7.63 12.43 20.91
CA GLY A 14 6.41 11.65 20.71
C GLY A 14 5.41 12.25 19.72
N MET A 15 5.78 13.29 18.99
CA MET A 15 4.93 13.84 17.93
C MET A 15 4.94 12.95 16.69
N LEU A 16 3.75 12.71 16.12
CA LEU A 16 3.61 12.09 14.80
C LEU A 16 3.74 13.16 13.72
N LEU A 17 4.69 12.98 12.83
CA LEU A 17 4.98 13.91 11.74
C LEU A 17 4.61 13.31 10.38
N TRP A 18 4.14 14.15 9.45
CA TRP A 18 3.76 13.72 8.12
C TRP A 18 5.01 13.38 7.27
N GLY A 19 4.99 12.18 6.70
CA GLY A 19 6.04 11.66 5.81
C GLY A 19 5.55 11.59 4.37
N ASN A 20 5.52 12.74 3.68
CA ASN A 20 5.17 12.78 2.26
C ASN A 20 6.21 12.04 1.43
N ALA A 21 5.77 10.97 0.77
CA ALA A 21 6.60 10.15 -0.11
C ALA A 21 6.01 10.07 -1.54
N ASN A 22 4.98 10.86 -1.83
CA ASN A 22 4.24 10.81 -3.09
C ASN A 22 5.14 10.93 -4.31
N TYR A 23 6.01 11.96 -4.36
CA TYR A 23 6.86 12.20 -5.54
C TYR A 23 7.76 10.99 -5.84
N ASN A 24 8.44 10.46 -4.85
CA ASN A 24 9.35 9.32 -5.02
C ASN A 24 8.63 8.03 -5.40
N PHE A 25 7.46 7.76 -4.77
CA PHE A 25 6.64 6.61 -5.15
C PHE A 25 6.04 6.76 -6.55
N ASN A 26 5.64 7.97 -6.96
CA ASN A 26 5.21 8.25 -8.33
C ASN A 26 6.32 7.94 -9.34
N GLN A 27 7.54 8.43 -9.11
CA GLN A 27 8.67 8.14 -9.99
C GLN A 27 8.93 6.63 -10.08
N ALA A 28 8.98 5.95 -8.94
CA ALA A 28 9.18 4.51 -8.89
C ALA A 28 8.07 3.73 -9.61
N THR A 29 6.80 4.04 -9.36
CA THR A 29 5.67 3.32 -9.99
C THR A 29 5.55 3.61 -11.48
N MET A 30 5.87 4.81 -11.93
CA MET A 30 5.96 5.14 -13.34
C MET A 30 7.13 4.43 -14.08
N GLY A 31 8.09 3.84 -13.36
CA GLY A 31 9.26 3.16 -13.97
C GLY A 31 10.41 4.10 -14.28
N PHE A 32 10.53 5.21 -13.59
CA PHE A 32 11.70 6.10 -13.67
C PHE A 32 12.65 5.82 -12.50
N ASN A 33 13.97 5.97 -12.76
CA ASN A 33 14.98 5.71 -11.75
C ASN A 33 15.46 7.01 -11.07
N THR A 34 15.32 8.14 -11.74
CA THR A 34 15.64 9.46 -11.17
C THR A 34 14.62 9.79 -10.09
N ASP A 35 15.09 10.22 -8.92
CA ASP A 35 14.28 10.61 -7.76
C ASP A 35 13.28 9.52 -7.26
N ALA A 36 13.55 8.28 -7.64
CA ALA A 36 12.69 7.14 -7.28
C ALA A 36 13.09 6.46 -5.96
N SER A 37 14.05 7.00 -5.22
CA SER A 37 14.41 6.50 -3.90
C SER A 37 13.42 6.97 -2.85
N PHE A 38 12.82 6.05 -2.14
CA PHE A 38 11.89 6.34 -1.05
C PHE A 38 12.45 6.03 0.35
N ASN A 39 13.78 5.97 0.51
CA ASN A 39 14.40 5.79 1.82
C ASN A 39 13.95 6.85 2.82
N TYR A 40 13.87 8.10 2.38
CA TYR A 40 13.46 9.25 3.19
C TYR A 40 11.96 9.22 3.60
N ALA A 41 11.18 8.31 3.01
CA ALA A 41 9.80 8.05 3.39
C ALA A 41 9.66 7.35 4.75
N PHE A 42 10.76 6.85 5.34
CA PHE A 42 10.75 6.07 6.56
C PHE A 42 11.69 6.65 7.62
N ALA A 43 11.34 6.48 8.89
CA ALA A 43 12.07 7.08 10.01
C ALA A 43 13.56 6.71 10.01
N ASN A 44 13.92 5.44 9.75
CA ASN A 44 15.31 5.01 9.68
C ASN A 44 16.09 5.71 8.56
N GLY A 45 15.45 5.99 7.41
CA GLY A 45 16.05 6.73 6.30
C GLY A 45 16.33 8.20 6.62
N ARG A 46 15.67 8.75 7.64
CA ARG A 46 15.90 10.09 8.20
C ARG A 46 16.86 10.08 9.41
N GLY A 47 17.29 8.90 9.86
CA GLY A 47 18.11 8.76 11.06
C GLY A 47 17.34 9.01 12.37
N TRP A 48 16.02 8.82 12.37
CA TRP A 48 15.19 9.00 13.57
C TRP A 48 15.26 7.77 14.48
N ASN A 49 15.13 8.01 15.80
CA ASN A 49 15.14 6.95 16.80
C ASN A 49 13.76 6.30 16.97
N GLN A 50 12.69 7.04 16.68
CA GLN A 50 11.32 6.63 16.89
C GLN A 50 10.55 6.46 15.57
N GLN A 51 9.61 5.51 15.53
CA GLN A 51 8.76 5.27 14.37
C GLN A 51 7.56 6.24 14.34
N HIS A 52 7.83 7.55 14.41
CA HIS A 52 6.80 8.60 14.49
C HIS A 52 6.58 9.33 13.16
N LEU A 53 7.12 8.81 12.05
CA LEU A 53 6.87 9.32 10.71
C LEU A 53 5.66 8.62 10.09
N VAL A 54 4.56 9.36 9.92
CA VAL A 54 3.34 8.88 9.25
C VAL A 54 3.54 8.91 7.75
N THR A 55 3.96 7.80 7.18
CA THR A 55 4.28 7.71 5.74
C THR A 55 3.03 7.52 4.89
N TYR A 56 2.93 8.27 3.80
CA TYR A 56 1.88 8.10 2.81
C TYR A 56 2.43 8.21 1.37
N MET A 57 1.80 7.47 0.46
CA MET A 57 2.08 7.52 -0.97
C MET A 57 1.16 8.51 -1.68
N GLU A 58 -0.02 8.73 -1.14
CA GLU A 58 -1.07 9.62 -1.68
C GLU A 58 -1.77 10.34 -0.54
N SER A 59 -2.22 11.57 -0.78
CA SER A 59 -3.08 12.32 0.13
C SER A 59 -4.06 13.22 -0.64
N HIS A 60 -4.74 14.11 0.06
CA HIS A 60 -5.63 15.11 -0.54
C HIS A 60 -4.88 16.19 -1.34
N ASP A 61 -3.56 16.31 -1.14
CA ASP A 61 -2.74 17.38 -1.72
C ASP A 61 -1.85 16.92 -2.88
N GLU A 62 -1.65 15.62 -3.06
CA GLU A 62 -0.75 15.08 -4.07
C GLU A 62 -1.50 14.37 -5.20
N GLU A 63 -0.82 14.24 -6.35
CA GLU A 63 -1.36 13.54 -7.50
C GLU A 63 -1.37 12.03 -7.26
N ARG A 64 -2.36 11.34 -7.80
CA ARG A 64 -2.58 9.89 -7.64
C ARG A 64 -1.54 9.06 -8.38
N LEU A 65 -1.05 7.99 -7.74
CA LEU A 65 -0.10 7.06 -8.35
C LEU A 65 -0.63 6.50 -9.66
N MET A 66 -1.89 6.03 -9.68
CA MET A 66 -2.46 5.42 -10.87
C MET A 66 -2.68 6.44 -11.99
N TYR A 67 -3.12 7.66 -11.68
CA TYR A 67 -3.20 8.74 -12.65
C TYR A 67 -1.83 9.03 -13.27
N LYS A 68 -0.79 9.13 -12.45
CA LYS A 68 0.57 9.38 -12.93
C LYS A 68 1.07 8.23 -13.80
N ASN A 69 0.82 6.98 -13.42
CA ASN A 69 1.19 5.82 -14.22
C ASN A 69 0.54 5.88 -15.62
N ILE A 70 -0.77 6.08 -15.70
CA ILE A 70 -1.50 6.12 -16.96
C ILE A 70 -1.03 7.27 -17.87
N MET A 71 -0.86 8.45 -17.30
CA MET A 71 -0.58 9.65 -18.10
C MET A 71 0.90 9.79 -18.49
N TYR A 72 1.81 9.39 -17.61
CA TYR A 72 3.23 9.70 -17.75
C TYR A 72 4.16 8.50 -17.59
N GLY A 73 3.60 7.30 -17.42
CA GLY A 73 4.38 6.10 -17.16
C GLY A 73 5.37 5.75 -18.27
N ASN A 74 6.47 5.13 -17.89
CA ASN A 74 7.54 4.68 -18.79
C ASN A 74 7.18 3.36 -19.48
N THR A 75 7.85 3.07 -20.58
CA THR A 75 7.60 1.89 -21.41
C THR A 75 8.90 1.29 -21.91
N SER A 76 8.93 -0.02 -22.15
CA SER A 76 10.02 -0.72 -22.83
C SER A 76 9.46 -1.93 -23.59
N GLY A 77 9.63 -1.93 -24.91
CA GLY A 77 9.03 -2.95 -25.77
C GLY A 77 7.50 -3.05 -25.57
N ALA A 78 7.02 -4.23 -25.24
CA ALA A 78 5.61 -4.47 -24.96
C ALA A 78 5.19 -4.16 -23.52
N TYR A 79 6.14 -3.88 -22.61
CA TYR A 79 5.82 -3.53 -21.24
C TYR A 79 5.53 -2.04 -21.12
N SER A 80 4.34 -1.70 -20.63
CA SER A 80 3.88 -0.32 -20.47
C SER A 80 3.30 -0.11 -19.08
N THR A 81 3.86 0.83 -18.32
CA THR A 81 3.29 1.21 -17.01
C THR A 81 1.97 2.01 -17.17
N ARG A 82 1.66 2.45 -18.41
CA ARG A 82 0.40 3.16 -18.74
C ARG A 82 -0.78 2.22 -18.86
N ASP A 83 -0.54 0.92 -19.08
CA ASP A 83 -1.61 -0.05 -19.13
C ASP A 83 -2.20 -0.24 -17.73
N LEU A 84 -3.54 -0.25 -17.64
CA LEU A 84 -4.24 -0.34 -16.35
C LEU A 84 -3.76 -1.53 -15.52
N ALA A 85 -3.69 -2.72 -16.10
CA ALA A 85 -3.28 -3.93 -15.38
C ALA A 85 -1.83 -3.82 -14.87
N THR A 86 -0.91 -3.33 -15.71
CA THR A 86 0.50 -3.14 -15.36
C THR A 86 0.66 -2.06 -14.27
N GLY A 87 0.01 -0.91 -14.43
CA GLY A 87 0.06 0.17 -13.46
C GLY A 87 -0.48 -0.24 -12.09
N LEU A 88 -1.58 -1.03 -12.05
CA LEU A 88 -2.12 -1.58 -10.80
C LEU A 88 -1.15 -2.55 -10.14
N LYS A 89 -0.46 -3.42 -10.91
CA LYS A 89 0.58 -4.30 -10.36
C LYS A 89 1.77 -3.54 -9.79
N ARG A 90 2.15 -2.42 -10.40
CA ARG A 90 3.20 -1.54 -9.87
C ARG A 90 2.75 -0.83 -8.60
N ASN A 91 1.49 -0.42 -8.50
CA ASN A 91 0.93 0.12 -7.26
C ASN A 91 0.87 -0.96 -6.16
N GLU A 92 0.58 -2.21 -6.50
CA GLU A 92 0.61 -3.35 -5.59
C GLU A 92 2.03 -3.57 -5.03
N MET A 93 3.06 -3.52 -5.89
CA MET A 93 4.46 -3.59 -5.48
C MET A 93 4.82 -2.43 -4.54
N ALA A 94 4.47 -1.19 -4.87
CA ALA A 94 4.71 -0.03 -4.02
C ALA A 94 4.00 -0.16 -2.65
N ALA A 95 2.77 -0.65 -2.64
CA ALA A 95 1.99 -0.91 -1.43
C ALA A 95 2.66 -1.94 -0.51
N ALA A 96 3.33 -2.96 -1.06
CA ALA A 96 4.09 -3.91 -0.25
C ALA A 96 5.21 -3.22 0.55
N PHE A 97 5.99 -2.34 -0.10
CA PHE A 97 7.02 -1.56 0.59
C PHE A 97 6.43 -0.60 1.61
N TRP A 98 5.39 0.15 1.22
CA TRP A 98 4.74 1.11 2.11
C TRP A 98 4.13 0.43 3.33
N ALA A 99 3.32 -0.62 3.14
CA ALA A 99 2.59 -1.26 4.23
C ALA A 99 3.49 -2.08 5.15
N LEU A 100 4.49 -2.80 4.61
CA LEU A 100 5.29 -3.74 5.40
C LEU A 100 6.55 -3.13 6.03
N THR A 101 6.88 -1.88 5.71
CA THR A 101 7.90 -1.14 6.46
C THR A 101 7.32 -0.65 7.79
N PRO A 102 8.04 -0.72 8.91
CA PRO A 102 7.58 -0.22 10.22
C PRO A 102 7.19 1.26 10.24
N GLY A 103 6.47 1.67 11.28
CA GLY A 103 5.97 3.03 11.50
C GLY A 103 4.53 3.24 11.02
N PRO A 104 3.84 4.30 11.48
CA PRO A 104 2.45 4.59 11.14
C PRO A 104 2.29 4.91 9.64
N LYS A 105 1.09 4.68 9.12
CA LYS A 105 0.76 4.85 7.70
C LYS A 105 -0.57 5.56 7.53
N THR A 106 -0.66 6.40 6.49
CA THR A 106 -1.94 6.93 6.02
C THR A 106 -2.20 6.44 4.60
N MET A 107 -3.38 5.90 4.38
CA MET A 107 -3.90 5.51 3.08
C MET A 107 -4.97 6.52 2.66
N TRP A 108 -4.83 7.08 1.46
CA TRP A 108 -5.84 7.98 0.95
C TRP A 108 -6.91 7.22 0.17
N GLN A 109 -8.16 7.71 0.22
CA GLN A 109 -9.35 7.06 -0.34
C GLN A 109 -9.13 6.58 -1.78
N PHE A 110 -9.55 5.33 -2.05
CA PHE A 110 -9.48 4.63 -3.33
C PHE A 110 -8.06 4.39 -3.88
N GLY A 111 -6.98 4.77 -3.16
CA GLY A 111 -5.61 4.39 -3.52
C GLY A 111 -5.45 2.88 -3.60
N GLU A 112 -6.12 2.15 -2.70
CA GLU A 112 -6.18 0.68 -2.67
C GLU A 112 -6.94 0.05 -3.86
N LEU A 113 -7.64 0.87 -4.63
CA LEU A 113 -8.33 0.49 -5.86
C LEU A 113 -7.66 1.09 -7.12
N GLY A 114 -6.52 1.75 -6.95
CA GLY A 114 -5.80 2.41 -8.03
C GLY A 114 -6.59 3.57 -8.61
N TYR A 115 -6.93 4.55 -7.77
CA TYR A 115 -7.70 5.73 -8.17
C TYR A 115 -6.94 6.54 -9.23
N ASP A 116 -7.55 6.71 -10.40
CA ASP A 116 -6.94 7.27 -11.61
C ASP A 116 -7.50 8.62 -12.05
N TYR A 117 -8.25 9.29 -11.19
CA TYR A 117 -8.62 10.70 -11.41
C TYR A 117 -7.54 11.62 -10.84
N SER A 118 -7.18 12.66 -11.61
CA SER A 118 -6.27 13.70 -11.14
C SER A 118 -6.82 14.41 -9.91
N ILE A 119 -5.92 14.88 -9.05
CA ILE A 119 -6.28 15.82 -7.98
C ILE A 119 -6.94 17.10 -8.52
N ASN A 120 -6.70 17.43 -9.79
CA ASN A 120 -7.27 18.59 -10.48
C ASN A 120 -8.55 18.25 -11.26
N THR A 121 -9.16 17.07 -11.04
CA THR A 121 -10.43 16.71 -11.69
C THR A 121 -11.57 17.57 -11.16
N CYS A 122 -12.28 18.21 -12.08
CA CYS A 122 -13.48 19.02 -11.83
C CYS A 122 -14.72 18.12 -11.66
N THR A 123 -15.84 18.70 -11.25
CA THR A 123 -17.12 17.97 -11.09
C THR A 123 -17.71 17.48 -12.42
N ASP A 124 -17.34 18.10 -13.54
CA ASP A 124 -17.67 17.67 -14.90
C ASP A 124 -16.68 16.66 -15.50
N LEU A 125 -15.77 16.17 -14.67
CA LEU A 125 -14.69 15.22 -15.01
C LEU A 125 -13.57 15.81 -15.89
N SER A 126 -13.60 17.07 -16.25
CA SER A 126 -12.46 17.74 -16.88
C SER A 126 -11.30 17.89 -15.88
N VAL A 127 -10.08 18.12 -16.39
CA VAL A 127 -8.90 18.36 -15.54
C VAL A 127 -8.48 19.82 -15.68
N ASN A 128 -8.54 20.55 -14.55
CA ASN A 128 -8.18 21.96 -14.50
C ASN A 128 -7.59 22.31 -13.11
N ASN A 129 -6.48 23.03 -13.09
CA ASN A 129 -5.78 23.39 -11.84
C ASN A 129 -6.66 24.15 -10.84
N ASN A 130 -7.70 24.86 -11.31
CA ASN A 130 -8.66 25.56 -10.45
C ASN A 130 -9.60 24.58 -9.71
N CYS A 131 -9.65 23.32 -10.11
CA CYS A 131 -10.52 22.30 -9.53
C CYS A 131 -9.83 21.43 -8.46
N ARG A 132 -8.65 21.84 -7.97
CA ARG A 132 -7.93 21.10 -6.93
C ARG A 132 -8.81 20.78 -5.71
N LEU A 133 -9.64 21.73 -5.29
CA LEU A 133 -10.54 21.57 -4.14
C LEU A 133 -11.95 21.06 -4.51
N ALA A 134 -12.19 20.77 -5.78
CA ALA A 134 -13.48 20.22 -6.20
C ALA A 134 -13.68 18.80 -5.63
N VAL A 135 -14.94 18.43 -5.38
CA VAL A 135 -15.31 17.06 -4.96
C VAL A 135 -14.91 16.09 -6.03
N LYS A 136 -14.23 15.02 -5.63
CA LYS A 136 -13.75 13.96 -6.52
C LYS A 136 -14.77 12.84 -6.64
N PRO A 137 -14.85 12.13 -7.79
CA PRO A 137 -15.75 11.01 -7.98
C PRO A 137 -15.56 9.91 -6.94
N ILE A 138 -16.68 9.39 -6.40
CA ILE A 138 -16.70 8.21 -5.54
C ILE A 138 -16.67 6.98 -6.45
N LYS A 139 -15.73 6.03 -6.21
CA LYS A 139 -15.41 4.96 -7.15
C LYS A 139 -15.46 3.56 -6.53
N TRP A 140 -16.51 3.25 -5.76
CA TRP A 140 -16.75 1.89 -5.27
C TRP A 140 -17.03 0.88 -6.40
N ASP A 141 -17.52 1.35 -7.55
CA ASP A 141 -17.70 0.55 -8.77
C ASP A 141 -16.38 -0.06 -9.30
N TYR A 142 -15.22 0.47 -8.89
CA TYR A 142 -13.91 -0.09 -9.21
C TYR A 142 -13.73 -1.52 -8.70
N LEU A 143 -14.42 -1.92 -7.64
CA LEU A 143 -14.40 -3.30 -7.13
C LEU A 143 -14.94 -4.34 -8.14
N ALA A 144 -15.74 -3.94 -9.12
CA ALA A 144 -16.19 -4.83 -10.18
C ALA A 144 -15.08 -5.19 -11.19
N ASN A 145 -13.99 -4.41 -11.24
CA ASN A 145 -12.84 -4.70 -12.11
C ASN A 145 -11.88 -5.67 -11.40
N THR A 146 -11.62 -6.82 -12.00
CA THR A 146 -10.79 -7.89 -11.42
C THR A 146 -9.38 -7.43 -11.04
N ASN A 147 -8.72 -6.58 -11.87
CA ASN A 147 -7.36 -6.10 -11.59
C ASN A 147 -7.35 -5.12 -10.41
N ARG A 148 -8.35 -4.24 -10.30
CA ARG A 148 -8.49 -3.30 -9.17
C ARG A 148 -8.85 -4.04 -7.88
N LYS A 149 -9.72 -5.04 -7.97
CA LYS A 149 -10.02 -5.94 -6.85
C LYS A 149 -8.77 -6.72 -6.41
N GLY A 150 -7.90 -7.09 -7.36
CA GLY A 150 -6.58 -7.69 -7.06
C GLY A 150 -5.70 -6.78 -6.23
N LEU A 151 -5.60 -5.51 -6.58
CA LEU A 151 -4.86 -4.50 -5.82
C LEU A 151 -5.45 -4.32 -4.40
N TYR A 152 -6.78 -4.18 -4.29
CA TYR A 152 -7.47 -4.10 -3.01
C TYR A 152 -7.14 -5.30 -2.11
N ASN A 153 -7.19 -6.51 -2.67
CA ASN A 153 -6.87 -7.74 -1.95
C ASN A 153 -5.41 -7.75 -1.45
N ALA A 154 -4.48 -7.25 -2.26
CA ALA A 154 -3.08 -7.14 -1.86
C ALA A 154 -2.90 -6.17 -0.68
N TYR A 155 -3.52 -4.98 -0.72
CA TYR A 155 -3.54 -4.05 0.42
C TYR A 155 -4.10 -4.71 1.68
N ALA A 156 -5.25 -5.40 1.56
CA ALA A 156 -5.86 -6.11 2.68
C ALA A 156 -4.93 -7.18 3.28
N GLN A 157 -4.17 -7.88 2.44
CA GLN A 157 -3.19 -8.90 2.88
C GLN A 157 -2.02 -8.28 3.63
N PHE A 158 -1.43 -7.22 3.10
CA PHE A 158 -0.33 -6.51 3.75
C PHE A 158 -0.75 -5.94 5.10
N LEU A 159 -1.93 -5.31 5.15
CA LEU A 159 -2.46 -4.73 6.39
C LEU A 159 -2.82 -5.81 7.41
N LYS A 160 -3.35 -6.96 6.97
CA LYS A 160 -3.62 -8.11 7.85
C LYS A 160 -2.33 -8.70 8.44
N LEU A 161 -1.28 -8.83 7.62
CA LEU A 161 0.04 -9.27 8.10
C LEU A 161 0.61 -8.29 9.13
N ARG A 162 0.60 -7.01 8.79
CA ARG A 162 1.10 -5.93 9.64
C ARG A 162 0.36 -5.84 10.98
N ASN A 163 -0.97 -5.98 10.96
CA ASN A 163 -1.83 -5.86 12.13
C ASN A 163 -2.03 -7.19 12.87
N ASN A 164 -1.29 -8.23 12.51
CA ASN A 164 -1.34 -9.49 13.25
C ASN A 164 -0.78 -9.28 14.66
N PRO A 165 -1.56 -9.58 15.73
CA PRO A 165 -1.13 -9.36 17.12
C PRO A 165 0.21 -9.99 17.46
N SER A 166 0.56 -11.11 16.81
CA SER A 166 1.84 -11.80 17.02
C SER A 166 3.05 -11.05 16.46
N TYR A 167 2.84 -10.03 15.60
CA TYR A 167 3.91 -9.31 14.90
C TYR A 167 3.90 -7.79 15.14
N THR A 168 2.94 -7.28 15.90
CA THR A 168 2.76 -5.83 16.10
C THR A 168 4.04 -5.14 16.56
N ASN A 169 4.77 -5.76 17.50
CA ASN A 169 6.01 -5.18 18.03
C ASN A 169 7.11 -5.05 16.98
N ASP A 170 7.14 -5.93 15.98
CA ASP A 170 8.12 -5.85 14.90
C ASP A 170 7.83 -4.65 13.99
N PHE A 171 6.54 -4.33 13.75
CA PHE A 171 6.13 -3.22 12.90
C PHE A 171 6.19 -1.82 13.55
N ILE A 172 6.52 -1.75 14.83
CA ILE A 172 6.84 -0.50 15.54
C ILE A 172 8.32 -0.40 15.91
N SER A 173 9.15 -1.38 15.50
CA SER A 173 10.57 -1.45 15.81
C SER A 173 11.44 -0.67 14.82
N ASN A 174 12.68 -0.38 15.21
CA ASN A 174 13.73 0.16 14.34
C ASN A 174 14.55 -0.95 13.63
N LYS A 175 14.14 -2.21 13.74
CA LYS A 175 14.88 -3.37 13.21
C LYS A 175 14.59 -3.61 11.73
N TYR A 176 14.72 -2.57 10.90
CA TYR A 176 14.51 -2.68 9.46
C TYR A 176 15.50 -1.83 8.66
N THR A 177 15.67 -2.19 7.41
CA THR A 177 16.48 -1.46 6.44
C THR A 177 15.73 -1.35 5.12
N VAL A 178 15.80 -0.19 4.47
CA VAL A 178 15.26 0.01 3.12
C VAL A 178 16.40 0.38 2.19
N THR A 179 16.53 -0.32 1.08
CA THR A 179 17.48 -0.04 0.00
C THR A 179 16.69 0.28 -1.25
N SER A 180 16.57 1.55 -1.61
CA SER A 180 15.71 2.01 -2.70
C SER A 180 16.41 2.90 -3.74
N ASN A 181 17.74 2.99 -3.74
CA ASN A 181 18.48 3.81 -4.70
C ASN A 181 18.65 3.15 -6.08
N GLY A 182 18.58 1.82 -6.17
CA GLY A 182 18.67 1.07 -7.43
C GLY A 182 17.30 0.79 -8.06
N VAL A 183 17.32 0.18 -9.24
CA VAL A 183 16.11 -0.27 -9.95
C VAL A 183 15.42 -1.43 -9.22
N VAL A 184 16.19 -2.37 -8.71
CA VAL A 184 15.70 -3.37 -7.75
C VAL A 184 15.81 -2.75 -6.37
N LYS A 185 14.66 -2.62 -5.72
CA LYS A 185 14.56 -2.09 -4.37
C LYS A 185 14.28 -3.22 -3.40
N SER A 186 14.72 -3.07 -2.15
CA SER A 186 14.44 -4.04 -1.10
C SER A 186 14.15 -3.37 0.24
N MET A 187 13.35 -4.03 1.06
CA MET A 187 13.14 -3.74 2.48
C MET A 187 13.34 -5.02 3.26
N GLN A 188 14.05 -4.94 4.36
CA GLN A 188 14.28 -6.03 5.28
C GLN A 188 13.75 -5.64 6.65
N LEU A 189 12.86 -6.45 7.21
CA LEU A 189 12.45 -6.39 8.60
C LEU A 189 13.14 -7.54 9.34
N ASN A 190 13.98 -7.21 10.30
CA ASN A 190 14.65 -8.20 11.16
C ASN A 190 13.97 -8.24 12.53
N GLY A 191 12.66 -8.50 12.54
CA GLY A 191 11.86 -8.59 13.74
C GLY A 191 12.17 -9.82 14.60
N ASP A 192 11.73 -9.78 15.85
CA ASP A 192 11.93 -10.89 16.78
C ASP A 192 10.90 -12.00 16.56
N SER A 193 9.68 -11.64 16.19
CA SER A 193 8.58 -12.57 15.93
C SER A 193 8.49 -13.00 14.47
N ILE A 194 8.79 -12.08 13.54
CA ILE A 194 8.82 -12.36 12.09
C ILE A 194 9.96 -11.57 11.44
N LYS A 195 10.61 -12.22 10.46
CA LYS A 195 11.53 -11.53 9.55
C LYS A 195 10.92 -11.50 8.17
N LEU A 196 10.98 -10.34 7.50
CA LEU A 196 10.46 -10.15 6.15
C LEU A 196 11.53 -9.58 5.22
N VAL A 197 11.42 -9.93 3.95
CA VAL A 197 12.12 -9.25 2.86
C VAL A 197 11.11 -8.94 1.78
N VAL A 198 10.91 -7.64 1.50
CA VAL A 198 10.19 -7.17 0.33
C VAL A 198 11.21 -6.77 -0.70
N LEU A 199 11.09 -7.26 -1.91
CA LEU A 199 11.96 -6.88 -3.02
C LEU A 199 11.13 -6.73 -4.31
N GLY A 200 11.53 -5.82 -5.19
CA GLY A 200 10.81 -5.58 -6.42
C GLY A 200 11.63 -4.79 -7.45
N ASN A 201 11.37 -5.10 -8.72
CA ASN A 201 11.98 -4.41 -9.85
C ASN A 201 11.09 -3.24 -10.29
N PHE A 202 11.54 -2.01 -10.00
CA PHE A 202 10.87 -0.78 -10.41
C PHE A 202 11.29 -0.27 -11.79
N ASP A 203 12.20 -0.95 -12.49
CA ASP A 203 12.50 -0.64 -13.89
C ASP A 203 11.38 -1.16 -14.84
N VAL A 204 11.44 -0.72 -16.08
CA VAL A 204 10.63 -1.25 -17.20
C VAL A 204 11.38 -2.33 -18.00
N ASN A 205 12.58 -2.70 -17.57
CA ASN A 205 13.41 -3.79 -18.11
C ASN A 205 13.70 -4.82 -17.02
N PRO A 206 14.02 -6.08 -17.38
CA PRO A 206 14.50 -7.08 -16.43
C PRO A 206 15.76 -6.60 -15.72
N ALA A 207 15.88 -6.91 -14.45
CA ALA A 207 17.03 -6.52 -13.65
C ALA A 207 17.48 -7.65 -12.70
N THR A 208 18.80 -7.74 -12.49
CA THR A 208 19.41 -8.66 -11.52
C THR A 208 20.08 -7.86 -10.41
N ALA A 209 19.84 -8.27 -9.17
CA ALA A 209 20.47 -7.67 -8.01
C ALA A 209 20.84 -8.73 -6.96
N ASN A 210 21.88 -8.45 -6.18
CA ASN A 210 22.17 -9.20 -4.97
C ASN A 210 21.42 -8.55 -3.80
N VAL A 211 20.44 -9.26 -3.26
CA VAL A 211 19.56 -8.78 -2.18
C VAL A 211 20.00 -9.41 -0.87
N ALA A 212 20.22 -8.58 0.14
CA ALA A 212 20.54 -9.04 1.48
C ALA A 212 19.29 -9.56 2.20
N PHE A 213 19.48 -10.57 3.05
CA PHE A 213 18.46 -11.17 3.89
C PHE A 213 18.91 -11.16 5.36
N PRO A 214 18.01 -11.00 6.33
CA PRO A 214 18.35 -10.95 7.75
C PRO A 214 19.03 -12.21 8.32
N SER A 215 18.92 -13.35 7.64
CA SER A 215 19.58 -14.60 8.05
C SER A 215 19.64 -15.59 6.89
N ASP A 216 20.55 -16.55 6.98
CA ASP A 216 20.56 -17.72 6.12
C ASP A 216 19.31 -18.59 6.35
N GLY A 217 19.00 -19.46 5.39
CA GLY A 217 17.91 -20.43 5.47
C GLY A 217 16.92 -20.33 4.32
N ILE A 218 15.75 -20.93 4.53
CA ILE A 218 14.65 -20.94 3.57
C ILE A 218 13.72 -19.79 3.86
N TRP A 219 13.43 -18.99 2.85
CA TRP A 219 12.51 -17.85 2.89
C TRP A 219 11.29 -18.15 2.02
N TYR A 220 10.11 -18.09 2.60
CA TYR A 220 8.85 -18.49 1.97
C TYR A 220 8.16 -17.29 1.36
N SER A 221 7.77 -17.40 0.09
CA SER A 221 6.97 -16.35 -0.58
C SER A 221 5.55 -16.30 0.01
N MET A 222 5.05 -15.08 0.23
CA MET A 222 3.71 -14.84 0.74
C MET A 222 2.60 -15.27 -0.24
N TYR A 223 2.86 -15.21 -1.55
CA TYR A 223 1.84 -15.37 -2.60
C TYR A 223 1.96 -16.64 -3.44
N SER A 224 3.00 -17.42 -3.22
CA SER A 224 3.23 -18.61 -4.03
C SER A 224 3.89 -19.67 -3.19
N ASN A 225 3.84 -20.91 -3.66
CA ASN A 225 4.61 -22.00 -3.05
C ASN A 225 6.13 -21.90 -3.36
N LYS A 226 6.58 -20.74 -3.84
CA LYS A 226 8.00 -20.48 -4.10
C LYS A 226 8.73 -20.21 -2.78
N TYR A 227 10.00 -20.54 -2.76
CA TYR A 227 10.90 -20.21 -1.67
C TYR A 227 12.22 -19.70 -2.24
N GLN A 228 12.95 -18.94 -1.43
CA GLN A 228 14.31 -18.50 -1.70
C GLN A 228 15.25 -19.15 -0.67
N SER A 229 16.23 -19.91 -1.14
CA SER A 229 17.33 -20.37 -0.29
C SER A 229 18.40 -19.29 -0.21
N VAL A 230 18.83 -18.96 0.99
CA VAL A 230 19.82 -17.92 1.29
C VAL A 230 21.00 -18.55 2.02
N VAL A 231 22.21 -18.27 1.52
CA VAL A 231 23.49 -18.67 2.12
C VAL A 231 24.42 -17.48 2.07
N GLY A 232 25.09 -17.19 3.19
CA GLY A 232 25.98 -16.03 3.30
C GLY A 232 25.23 -14.69 3.34
N GLY A 233 24.00 -14.69 3.85
CA GLY A 233 23.22 -13.48 4.13
C GLY A 233 22.67 -12.75 2.91
N SER A 234 22.78 -13.31 1.70
CA SER A 234 22.25 -12.67 0.49
C SER A 234 21.88 -13.70 -0.60
N ALA A 235 21.07 -13.23 -1.58
CA ALA A 235 20.73 -14.02 -2.75
C ALA A 235 20.73 -13.13 -4.01
N SER A 236 21.27 -13.69 -5.11
CA SER A 236 21.14 -13.10 -6.42
C SER A 236 19.74 -13.38 -6.97
N VAL A 237 18.99 -12.34 -7.31
CA VAL A 237 17.64 -12.44 -7.84
C VAL A 237 17.54 -11.72 -9.18
N THR A 238 16.87 -12.37 -10.14
CA THR A 238 16.52 -11.76 -11.44
C THR A 238 15.02 -11.58 -11.48
N LEU A 239 14.58 -10.34 -11.70
CA LEU A 239 13.17 -9.94 -11.69
C LEU A 239 12.77 -9.35 -13.04
N GLN A 240 11.60 -9.73 -13.53
CA GLN A 240 10.96 -9.11 -14.65
C GLN A 240 10.47 -7.69 -14.27
N PRO A 241 10.17 -6.80 -15.24
CA PRO A 241 9.62 -5.48 -14.96
C PRO A 241 8.34 -5.58 -14.11
N GLY A 242 8.31 -4.86 -12.99
CA GLY A 242 7.17 -4.87 -12.07
C GLY A 242 7.00 -6.15 -11.24
N GLU A 243 7.90 -7.12 -11.38
CA GLU A 243 7.91 -8.32 -10.54
C GLU A 243 8.40 -7.98 -9.13
N TYR A 244 7.72 -8.52 -8.12
CA TYR A 244 8.08 -8.34 -6.73
C TYR A 244 7.77 -9.59 -5.90
N TYR A 245 8.43 -9.70 -4.76
CA TYR A 245 8.19 -10.74 -3.77
C TYR A 245 8.15 -10.16 -2.36
N VAL A 246 7.32 -10.80 -1.53
CA VAL A 246 7.35 -10.68 -0.07
C VAL A 246 7.74 -12.03 0.48
N TYR A 247 8.92 -12.11 1.05
CA TYR A 247 9.44 -13.32 1.68
C TYR A 247 9.39 -13.19 3.20
N ALA A 248 9.09 -14.30 3.87
CA ALA A 248 9.18 -14.43 5.33
C ALA A 248 10.06 -15.63 5.71
N ASN A 249 10.68 -15.55 6.89
CA ASN A 249 11.48 -16.64 7.47
C ASN A 249 10.65 -17.84 7.95
N LYS A 250 9.34 -17.76 7.83
CA LYS A 250 8.37 -18.83 8.12
C LYS A 250 7.25 -18.81 7.09
N ASN A 251 6.59 -19.94 6.90
CA ASN A 251 5.45 -20.00 5.99
C ASN A 251 4.27 -19.20 6.54
N ILE A 252 3.97 -18.07 5.90
CA ILE A 252 2.84 -17.18 6.19
C ILE A 252 1.72 -17.31 5.17
N SER A 253 1.85 -18.18 4.16
CA SER A 253 0.85 -18.38 3.11
C SER A 253 -0.46 -18.98 3.64
N THR A 254 -0.45 -19.55 4.85
CA THR A 254 -1.64 -20.01 5.57
C THR A 254 -2.46 -18.86 6.21
N VAL A 255 -2.03 -17.63 6.07
CA VAL A 255 -2.91 -16.47 6.27
C VAL A 255 -3.85 -16.41 5.08
N THR A 256 -4.62 -17.46 4.89
CA THR A 256 -5.74 -17.50 3.97
C THR A 256 -6.61 -16.29 4.31
N ILE A 257 -6.71 -15.37 3.35
CA ILE A 257 -7.86 -14.48 3.30
C ILE A 257 -9.04 -15.33 2.81
N THR A 258 -9.41 -16.30 3.61
CA THR A 258 -10.76 -16.77 3.63
C THR A 258 -11.48 -15.80 4.53
N ASP A 259 -12.46 -15.13 3.95
CA ASP A 259 -13.56 -14.51 4.65
C ASP A 259 -13.67 -12.99 4.81
N VAL A 260 -12.90 -12.15 4.13
CA VAL A 260 -13.40 -10.76 4.08
C VAL A 260 -14.07 -10.43 2.73
N LEU A 261 -13.79 -11.18 1.66
CA LEU A 261 -14.35 -10.89 0.33
C LEU A 261 -15.01 -12.09 -0.37
N ASN A 262 -14.96 -13.30 0.21
CA ASN A 262 -15.86 -14.43 -0.13
C ASN A 262 -16.99 -14.61 0.89
N ARG A 263 -17.27 -13.62 1.70
CA ARG A 263 -18.67 -13.38 1.92
C ARG A 263 -19.15 -12.86 0.57
N ASP A 264 -19.79 -13.69 -0.19
CA ASP A 264 -21.08 -13.31 -0.72
C ASP A 264 -21.71 -12.54 0.44
N MET A 265 -21.57 -11.23 0.44
CA MET A 265 -22.52 -10.40 1.15
C MET A 265 -23.81 -10.90 0.53
N PRO A 266 -24.64 -11.66 1.25
CA PRO A 266 -25.93 -11.98 0.70
C PRO A 266 -26.43 -10.63 0.28
N GLU A 267 -26.62 -10.46 -1.03
CA GLU A 267 -27.15 -9.25 -1.63
C GLU A 267 -28.22 -8.81 -0.64
N LEU A 268 -28.03 -7.66 0.01
CA LEU A 268 -28.88 -7.26 1.13
C LEU A 268 -30.26 -7.14 0.51
N LYS A 269 -30.97 -8.27 0.46
CA LYS A 269 -32.34 -8.37 -0.09
C LYS A 269 -33.34 -7.59 0.76
N ILE A 270 -32.83 -6.98 1.83
CA ILE A 270 -33.59 -6.13 2.73
C ILE A 270 -33.31 -4.70 2.33
N PRO A 271 -34.27 -3.98 1.73
CA PRO A 271 -34.11 -2.56 1.49
C PRO A 271 -34.00 -1.84 2.83
N VAL A 272 -32.83 -1.22 3.08
CA VAL A 272 -32.58 -0.43 4.26
C VAL A 272 -32.38 1.02 3.83
N THR A 273 -33.13 1.94 4.44
CA THR A 273 -32.92 3.37 4.25
C THR A 273 -32.68 4.03 5.60
N ILE A 274 -31.74 4.99 5.62
CA ILE A 274 -31.42 5.79 6.80
C ILE A 274 -31.65 7.24 6.44
N THR A 275 -32.54 7.92 7.20
CA THR A 275 -32.88 9.31 6.95
C THR A 275 -32.97 10.11 8.25
N PRO A 276 -32.29 11.25 8.37
CA PRO A 276 -31.35 11.85 7.42
C PRO A 276 -29.98 11.15 7.43
N ASN A 277 -29.29 11.21 6.29
CA ASN A 277 -27.91 10.79 6.19
C ASN A 277 -27.14 11.90 5.42
N PRO A 278 -26.14 12.58 6.02
CA PRO A 278 -25.55 12.27 7.34
C PRO A 278 -26.47 12.58 8.53
N LEU A 279 -26.30 11.82 9.59
CA LEU A 279 -26.96 11.96 10.88
C LEU A 279 -26.51 13.26 11.58
N ARG A 280 -27.44 14.01 12.20
CA ARG A 280 -27.09 15.18 13.05
C ARG A 280 -27.42 14.92 14.52
N THR A 281 -28.65 14.56 14.84
CA THR A 281 -29.10 14.28 16.21
C THR A 281 -29.81 12.94 16.32
N SER A 282 -30.58 12.57 15.32
CA SER A 282 -31.29 11.29 15.24
C SER A 282 -31.49 10.91 13.78
N ALA A 283 -31.60 9.62 13.49
CA ALA A 283 -32.01 9.13 12.18
C ALA A 283 -33.03 8.00 12.36
N THR A 284 -33.87 7.84 11.35
CA THR A 284 -34.81 6.72 11.25
C THR A 284 -34.23 5.70 10.30
N ILE A 285 -34.13 4.46 10.76
CA ILE A 285 -33.76 3.30 9.95
C ILE A 285 -35.03 2.58 9.55
N ASN A 286 -35.35 2.58 8.26
CA ASN A 286 -36.47 1.83 7.71
C ASN A 286 -35.92 0.57 7.05
N TYR A 287 -36.50 -0.57 7.36
CA TYR A 287 -36.17 -1.87 6.75
C TYR A 287 -37.42 -2.74 6.62
N GLN A 288 -37.37 -3.66 5.70
CA GLN A 288 -38.47 -4.63 5.51
C GLN A 288 -37.85 -6.04 5.51
N LEU A 289 -38.22 -6.83 6.51
CA LEU A 289 -37.84 -8.24 6.56
C LEU A 289 -38.76 -9.04 5.64
N THR A 290 -38.21 -9.92 4.85
CA THR A 290 -38.95 -10.86 3.98
C THR A 290 -39.32 -12.14 4.70
N GLU A 291 -38.64 -12.43 5.83
CA GLU A 291 -38.85 -13.61 6.65
C GLU A 291 -38.63 -13.24 8.13
N SER A 292 -39.18 -14.07 9.05
CA SER A 292 -38.95 -13.89 10.49
C SER A 292 -37.48 -14.21 10.83
N GLY A 293 -36.80 -13.30 11.56
CA GLY A 293 -35.38 -13.44 11.93
C GLY A 293 -34.97 -12.47 13.01
N GLN A 294 -33.71 -12.62 13.46
CA GLN A 294 -33.12 -11.71 14.41
C GLN A 294 -32.32 -10.62 13.62
N LEU A 295 -32.63 -9.36 13.91
CA LEU A 295 -31.88 -8.21 13.37
C LEU A 295 -30.96 -7.64 14.44
N SER A 296 -29.69 -7.44 14.10
CA SER A 296 -28.74 -6.69 14.93
C SER A 296 -28.30 -5.45 14.17
N ILE A 297 -28.38 -4.29 14.83
CA ILE A 297 -27.95 -3.01 14.28
C ILE A 297 -26.78 -2.52 15.13
N HIS A 298 -25.64 -2.25 14.50
CA HIS A 298 -24.46 -1.70 15.15
C HIS A 298 -24.16 -0.33 14.55
N ALA A 299 -24.03 0.69 15.40
CA ALA A 299 -23.54 2.01 15.03
C ALA A 299 -22.10 2.16 15.50
N TYR A 300 -21.25 2.73 14.66
CA TYR A 300 -19.86 3.01 14.96
C TYR A 300 -19.60 4.50 14.77
N ASP A 301 -18.83 5.09 15.72
CA ASP A 301 -18.38 6.49 15.68
C ASP A 301 -17.20 6.66 14.69
#